data_95869adcb5275044d26354c717fc3151
#
_entry.id   95869adcb5275044d26354c717fc3151
#
_cell.length_a   1.000
_cell.length_b   1.000
_cell.length_c   1.000
_cell.angle_alpha   90.00
_cell.angle_beta   90.00
_cell.angle_gamma   90.00
#
_symmetry.space_group_name_H-M   'P 1'
#
loop_
_entity.id
_entity.type
_entity.pdbx_description
1 polymer ?
#
loop_
_entity_poly.entity_id
_entity_poly.type
_entity_poly.pdbx_seq_one_letter_code
_entity_poly.pdbx_strand_id
1 'polypeptide(L)'
;DRLNLKGINAKNAYLGNASFIGSDLSEANLQDADLSNSLFVQTQLDKTDFTNATLTGAVIQDWNITTNTNFDNVKCKYVYMRVITKENPNPLRKPDNHKEIFERGEFGDFIKPIVDTLDLYHNQNVDPRAIAISFKQLAENNPEAQLQIVGMEVKGNDKFLLRAKTNNI
;
A
#
# COMPACT_ATOMS: atom_id res chain seq x y z
N ASP A 1 8.10 19.33 2.36
CA ASP A 1 7.95 18.37 3.44
C ASP A 1 7.09 18.95 4.58
N ARG A 2 6.20 18.16 5.16
CA ARG A 2 5.28 18.55 6.25
C ARG A 2 4.39 19.75 5.90
N LEU A 3 3.86 19.75 4.69
CA LEU A 3 2.93 20.77 4.21
C LEU A 3 1.48 20.36 4.57
N ASN A 4 0.66 21.35 4.90
CA ASN A 4 -0.78 21.14 4.95
C ASN A 4 -1.34 21.46 3.56
N LEU A 5 -1.68 20.39 2.81
CA LEU A 5 -2.25 20.43 1.46
C LEU A 5 -3.65 19.80 1.44
N LYS A 6 -4.28 19.73 2.60
CA LYS A 6 -5.61 19.13 2.74
C LYS A 6 -6.62 19.79 1.81
N GLY A 7 -7.33 18.96 1.04
CA GLY A 7 -8.37 19.41 0.10
C GLY A 7 -7.84 20.18 -1.12
N ILE A 8 -6.52 20.18 -1.37
CA ILE A 8 -5.97 20.86 -2.55
C ILE A 8 -6.53 20.24 -3.84
N ASN A 9 -6.82 21.10 -4.81
CA ASN A 9 -7.12 20.65 -6.16
C ASN A 9 -5.87 20.74 -7.05
N ALA A 10 -5.26 19.58 -7.30
CA ALA A 10 -4.10 19.43 -8.16
C ALA A 10 -4.39 18.47 -9.34
N LYS A 11 -5.64 18.48 -9.82
CA LYS A 11 -6.06 17.71 -10.99
C LYS A 11 -5.23 18.10 -12.21
N ASN A 12 -4.78 17.09 -12.97
CA ASN A 12 -3.90 17.23 -14.15
C ASN A 12 -2.52 17.88 -13.84
N ALA A 13 -2.12 18.00 -12.59
CA ALA A 13 -0.85 18.63 -12.24
C ALA A 13 0.36 17.75 -12.61
N TYR A 14 1.47 18.41 -12.97
CA TYR A 14 2.77 17.77 -13.17
C TYR A 14 3.55 17.83 -11.86
N LEU A 15 3.51 16.74 -11.09
CA LEU A 15 4.11 16.62 -9.76
C LEU A 15 5.19 15.52 -9.71
N GLY A 16 5.74 15.16 -10.87
CA GLY A 16 6.82 14.18 -10.95
C GLY A 16 8.03 14.60 -10.12
N ASN A 17 8.61 13.67 -9.35
CA ASN A 17 9.69 13.88 -8.40
C ASN A 17 9.34 14.83 -7.21
N ALA A 18 8.08 15.14 -6.98
CA ALA A 18 7.67 15.95 -5.84
C ALA A 18 7.88 15.21 -4.51
N SER A 19 8.16 15.97 -3.45
CA SER A 19 8.29 15.45 -2.09
C SER A 19 7.11 15.86 -1.22
N PHE A 20 6.34 14.88 -0.78
CA PHE A 20 5.21 15.02 0.14
C PHE A 20 5.51 14.43 1.52
N ILE A 21 6.79 14.29 1.88
CA ILE A 21 7.22 13.67 3.13
C ILE A 21 6.56 14.35 4.33
N GLY A 22 5.79 13.56 5.11
CA GLY A 22 5.09 14.03 6.31
C GLY A 22 3.98 15.04 6.04
N SER A 23 3.56 15.22 4.78
CA SER A 23 2.52 16.19 4.41
C SER A 23 1.11 15.62 4.59
N ASP A 24 0.13 16.48 4.76
CA ASP A 24 -1.29 16.13 4.77
C ASP A 24 -1.90 16.47 3.40
N LEU A 25 -2.25 15.44 2.65
CA LEU A 25 -2.97 15.49 1.37
C LEU A 25 -4.39 14.94 1.50
N SER A 26 -4.90 14.79 2.72
CA SER A 26 -6.27 14.29 2.93
C SER A 26 -7.27 15.12 2.13
N GLU A 27 -8.25 14.46 1.52
CA GLU A 27 -9.29 15.08 0.69
C GLU A 27 -8.74 15.79 -0.59
N ALA A 28 -7.46 15.63 -0.92
CA ALA A 28 -6.87 16.23 -2.11
C ALA A 28 -7.40 15.58 -3.40
N ASN A 29 -7.60 16.39 -4.44
CA ASN A 29 -7.91 15.93 -5.78
C ASN A 29 -6.62 15.86 -6.61
N LEU A 30 -6.12 14.64 -6.84
CA LEU A 30 -4.94 14.32 -7.65
C LEU A 30 -5.31 13.56 -8.94
N GLN A 31 -6.57 13.69 -9.38
CA GLN A 31 -7.03 13.03 -10.60
C GLN A 31 -6.17 13.43 -11.81
N ASP A 32 -5.82 12.45 -12.62
CA ASP A 32 -5.03 12.62 -13.85
C ASP A 32 -3.64 13.27 -13.62
N ALA A 33 -3.18 13.39 -12.37
CA ALA A 33 -1.87 13.99 -12.06
C ALA A 33 -0.71 13.04 -12.41
N ASP A 34 0.39 13.60 -12.86
CA ASP A 34 1.66 12.87 -12.97
C ASP A 34 2.44 13.00 -11.65
N LEU A 35 2.51 11.91 -10.91
CA LEU A 35 3.19 11.75 -9.64
C LEU A 35 4.37 10.77 -9.73
N SER A 36 4.92 10.60 -10.94
CA SER A 36 6.03 9.69 -11.19
C SER A 36 7.22 10.03 -10.29
N ASN A 37 7.82 9.01 -9.67
CA ASN A 37 8.97 9.13 -8.77
C ASN A 37 8.76 10.05 -7.54
N SER A 38 7.53 10.38 -7.18
CA SER A 38 7.23 11.21 -6.01
C SER A 38 7.45 10.47 -4.70
N LEU A 39 7.69 11.22 -3.62
CA LEU A 39 7.91 10.69 -2.28
C LEU A 39 6.68 10.89 -1.41
N PHE A 40 5.97 9.81 -1.09
CA PHE A 40 4.82 9.79 -0.19
C PHE A 40 5.17 9.18 1.19
N VAL A 41 6.32 9.54 1.72
CA VAL A 41 6.78 9.01 3.01
C VAL A 41 5.99 9.65 4.15
N GLN A 42 5.32 8.84 4.97
CA GLN A 42 4.51 9.30 6.10
C GLN A 42 3.46 10.37 5.72
N THR A 43 2.94 10.28 4.51
CA THR A 43 1.95 11.23 3.98
C THR A 43 0.55 10.81 4.37
N GLN A 44 -0.30 11.75 4.82
CA GLN A 44 -1.72 11.49 5.09
C GLN A 44 -2.52 11.57 3.79
N LEU A 45 -3.35 10.57 3.50
CA LEU A 45 -4.03 10.39 2.22
C LEU A 45 -5.51 9.98 2.38
N ASP A 46 -6.11 10.22 3.55
CA ASP A 46 -7.54 9.92 3.74
C ASP A 46 -8.39 10.67 2.72
N LYS A 47 -9.29 9.97 2.04
CA LYS A 47 -10.16 10.51 0.97
C LYS A 47 -9.43 11.19 -0.19
N THR A 48 -8.13 11.00 -0.35
CA THR A 48 -7.39 11.50 -1.51
C THR A 48 -7.83 10.76 -2.76
N ASP A 49 -8.07 11.48 -3.84
CA ASP A 49 -8.49 10.91 -5.13
C ASP A 49 -7.33 10.88 -6.13
N PHE A 50 -6.83 9.67 -6.40
CA PHE A 50 -5.78 9.39 -7.39
C PHE A 50 -6.34 8.85 -8.72
N THR A 51 -7.62 8.98 -9.00
CA THR A 51 -8.21 8.45 -10.25
C THR A 51 -7.39 8.84 -11.46
N ASN A 52 -6.99 7.84 -12.26
CA ASN A 52 -6.16 7.98 -13.46
C ASN A 52 -4.75 8.56 -13.23
N ALA A 53 -4.34 8.85 -12.02
CA ALA A 53 -3.00 9.40 -11.75
C ALA A 53 -1.88 8.40 -12.12
N THR A 54 -0.69 8.92 -12.36
CA THR A 54 0.51 8.11 -12.63
C THR A 54 1.40 8.07 -11.40
N LEU A 55 1.66 6.87 -10.87
CA LEU A 55 2.48 6.63 -9.67
C LEU A 55 3.75 5.80 -9.94
N THR A 56 4.14 5.62 -11.20
CA THR A 56 5.32 4.81 -11.56
C THR A 56 6.57 5.34 -10.87
N GLY A 57 7.27 4.48 -10.12
CA GLY A 57 8.50 4.84 -9.41
C GLY A 57 8.30 5.58 -8.10
N ALA A 58 7.07 5.84 -7.68
CA ALA A 58 6.80 6.51 -6.42
C ALA A 58 7.31 5.70 -5.22
N VAL A 59 7.74 6.41 -4.17
CA VAL A 59 8.09 5.83 -2.87
C VAL A 59 6.89 5.98 -1.94
N ILE A 60 6.40 4.85 -1.42
CA ILE A 60 5.18 4.77 -0.60
C ILE A 60 5.45 4.28 0.83
N GLN A 61 6.59 4.64 1.38
CA GLN A 61 7.00 4.23 2.72
C GLN A 61 6.10 4.86 3.79
N ASP A 62 5.45 4.01 4.60
CA ASP A 62 4.64 4.43 5.74
C ASP A 62 3.58 5.51 5.38
N TRP A 63 3.11 5.51 4.14
CA TRP A 63 2.01 6.39 3.75
C TRP A 63 0.71 5.96 4.42
N ASN A 64 -0.12 6.90 4.76
CA ASN A 64 -1.35 6.64 5.49
C ASN A 64 -2.56 6.72 4.54
N ILE A 65 -2.85 5.60 3.89
CA ILE A 65 -4.04 5.41 3.06
C ILE A 65 -5.17 4.80 3.89
N THR A 66 -6.42 5.05 3.46
CA THR A 66 -7.62 4.49 4.08
C THR A 66 -8.50 3.81 3.03
N THR A 67 -9.59 3.19 3.45
CA THR A 67 -10.60 2.64 2.54
C THR A 67 -11.26 3.71 1.67
N ASN A 68 -11.17 4.99 2.09
CA ASN A 68 -11.70 6.13 1.34
C ASN A 68 -10.70 6.73 0.35
N THR A 69 -9.44 6.27 0.34
CA THR A 69 -8.45 6.70 -0.66
C THR A 69 -8.78 6.01 -1.98
N ASN A 70 -8.95 6.79 -3.04
CA ASN A 70 -9.35 6.27 -4.35
C ASN A 70 -8.15 6.06 -5.28
N PHE A 71 -7.96 4.81 -5.74
CA PHE A 71 -6.92 4.42 -6.69
C PHE A 71 -7.48 3.92 -8.03
N ASP A 72 -8.68 4.32 -8.42
CA ASP A 72 -9.31 3.86 -9.65
C ASP A 72 -8.47 4.22 -10.88
N ASN A 73 -8.20 3.22 -11.71
CA ASN A 73 -7.43 3.36 -12.96
C ASN A 73 -6.04 3.99 -12.81
N VAL A 74 -5.43 3.95 -11.62
CA VAL A 74 -4.07 4.44 -11.42
C VAL A 74 -3.11 3.73 -12.36
N LYS A 75 -2.24 4.49 -13.01
CA LYS A 75 -1.18 4.02 -13.90
C LYS A 75 0.10 3.87 -13.07
N CYS A 76 0.52 2.65 -12.85
CA CYS A 76 1.71 2.37 -12.06
C CYS A 76 2.43 1.13 -12.59
N LYS A 77 3.67 1.27 -13.03
CA LYS A 77 4.48 0.13 -13.45
C LYS A 77 5.17 -0.54 -12.26
N TYR A 78 5.63 0.24 -11.30
CA TYR A 78 6.28 -0.22 -10.08
C TYR A 78 6.32 0.88 -9.03
N VAL A 79 6.45 0.49 -7.78
CA VAL A 79 6.67 1.39 -6.63
C VAL A 79 7.82 0.90 -5.76
N TYR A 80 8.29 1.75 -4.87
CA TYR A 80 9.24 1.41 -3.82
C TYR A 80 8.57 1.53 -2.45
N MET A 81 8.69 0.49 -1.64
CA MET A 81 8.11 0.46 -0.29
C MET A 81 8.98 1.18 0.74
N ARG A 82 10.19 1.59 0.38
CA ARG A 82 11.13 2.35 1.22
C ARG A 82 11.92 3.35 0.39
N VAL A 83 12.45 4.37 1.07
CA VAL A 83 13.29 5.40 0.43
C VAL A 83 14.56 4.77 -0.13
N ILE A 84 14.94 5.20 -1.33
CA ILE A 84 16.20 4.85 -1.97
C ILE A 84 17.33 5.56 -1.23
N THR A 85 18.32 4.80 -0.77
CA THR A 85 19.56 5.34 -0.17
C THR A 85 20.78 4.80 -0.90
N LYS A 86 21.95 5.38 -0.62
CA LYS A 86 23.20 4.87 -1.20
C LYS A 86 23.49 3.44 -0.75
N GLU A 87 23.15 3.12 0.50
CA GLU A 87 23.33 1.81 1.11
C GLU A 87 22.29 0.80 0.63
N ASN A 88 21.11 1.28 0.23
CA ASN A 88 20.03 0.47 -0.29
C ASN A 88 19.43 1.10 -1.56
N PRO A 89 20.07 0.87 -2.72
CA PRO A 89 19.62 1.44 -4.00
C PRO A 89 18.36 0.74 -4.54
N ASN A 90 17.93 -0.35 -3.91
CA ASN A 90 16.84 -1.20 -4.39
C ASN A 90 15.85 -1.55 -3.28
N PRO A 91 15.21 -0.53 -2.68
CA PRO A 91 14.44 -0.69 -1.46
C PRO A 91 13.06 -1.27 -1.70
N LEU A 92 12.94 -2.60 -1.59
CA LEU A 92 11.64 -3.29 -1.61
C LEU A 92 10.74 -2.82 -2.76
N ARG A 93 11.25 -2.91 -4.00
CA ARG A 93 10.45 -2.64 -5.20
C ARG A 93 9.29 -3.63 -5.30
N LYS A 94 8.14 -3.15 -5.76
CA LYS A 94 6.99 -3.98 -6.12
C LYS A 94 6.56 -3.68 -7.56
N PRO A 95 6.36 -4.68 -8.43
CA PRO A 95 6.66 -6.11 -8.23
C PRO A 95 8.15 -6.36 -7.92
N ASP A 96 8.45 -7.44 -7.18
CA ASP A 96 9.81 -7.74 -6.69
C ASP A 96 10.81 -8.02 -7.84
N ASN A 97 10.33 -8.65 -8.89
CA ASN A 97 11.13 -8.93 -10.08
C ASN A 97 11.21 -7.66 -10.94
N HIS A 98 12.44 -7.18 -11.20
CA HIS A 98 12.68 -5.98 -12.00
C HIS A 98 12.21 -6.06 -13.46
N LYS A 99 12.00 -7.28 -13.97
CA LYS A 99 11.47 -7.50 -15.32
C LYS A 99 9.94 -7.44 -15.36
N GLU A 100 9.29 -7.47 -14.21
CA GLU A 100 7.84 -7.42 -14.07
C GLU A 100 7.38 -5.99 -13.79
N ILE A 101 6.19 -5.67 -14.25
CA ILE A 101 5.51 -4.41 -14.00
C ILE A 101 4.06 -4.71 -13.61
N PHE A 102 3.42 -3.80 -12.91
CA PHE A 102 1.97 -3.85 -12.76
C PHE A 102 1.31 -3.57 -14.11
N GLU A 103 0.46 -4.47 -14.54
CA GLU A 103 -0.44 -4.23 -15.66
C GLU A 103 -1.59 -3.31 -15.26
N ARG A 104 -2.41 -2.92 -16.22
CA ARG A 104 -3.54 -2.01 -15.97
C ARG A 104 -4.49 -2.59 -14.91
N GLY A 105 -4.70 -1.84 -13.82
CA GLY A 105 -5.56 -2.23 -12.69
C GLY A 105 -4.87 -3.03 -11.59
N GLU A 106 -3.75 -3.69 -11.86
CA GLU A 106 -3.06 -4.53 -10.87
C GLU A 106 -2.54 -3.74 -9.66
N PHE A 107 -2.14 -2.48 -9.85
CA PHE A 107 -1.72 -1.65 -8.73
C PHE A 107 -2.86 -1.41 -7.74
N GLY A 108 -4.07 -1.13 -8.23
CA GLY A 108 -5.26 -0.98 -7.40
C GLY A 108 -5.55 -2.27 -6.61
N ASP A 109 -5.47 -3.42 -7.26
CA ASP A 109 -5.66 -4.72 -6.64
C ASP A 109 -4.55 -5.05 -5.63
N PHE A 110 -3.32 -4.61 -5.87
CA PHE A 110 -2.20 -4.76 -4.93
C PHE A 110 -2.39 -3.91 -3.67
N ILE A 111 -2.82 -2.65 -3.82
CA ILE A 111 -2.97 -1.69 -2.71
C ILE A 111 -4.22 -1.98 -1.87
N LYS A 112 -5.32 -2.38 -2.48
CA LYS A 112 -6.59 -2.62 -1.80
C LYS A 112 -6.49 -3.61 -0.62
N PRO A 113 -5.84 -4.77 -0.76
CA PRO A 113 -5.61 -5.67 0.37
C PRO A 113 -4.79 -5.07 1.51
N ILE A 114 -3.88 -4.13 1.22
CA ILE A 114 -3.06 -3.47 2.25
C ILE A 114 -3.92 -2.60 3.17
N VAL A 115 -5.01 -2.03 2.65
CA VAL A 115 -5.96 -1.22 3.42
C VAL A 115 -6.96 -2.08 4.18
N ASP A 116 -7.48 -3.13 3.51
CA ASP A 116 -8.58 -3.94 4.01
C ASP A 116 -8.12 -5.18 4.80
N THR A 117 -6.82 -5.47 4.83
CA THR A 117 -6.27 -6.69 5.43
C THR A 117 -5.15 -6.42 6.42
N LEU A 118 -5.12 -7.25 7.46
CA LEU A 118 -3.97 -7.37 8.35
C LEU A 118 -3.02 -8.42 7.78
N ASP A 119 -1.84 -8.00 7.35
CA ASP A 119 -0.78 -8.90 6.93
C ASP A 119 0.10 -9.29 8.12
N LEU A 120 0.00 -10.55 8.55
CA LEU A 120 0.85 -11.11 9.60
C LEU A 120 2.08 -11.75 8.96
N TYR A 121 3.23 -11.12 9.14
CA TYR A 121 4.51 -11.58 8.64
C TYR A 121 5.26 -12.34 9.73
N HIS A 122 5.56 -13.62 9.48
CA HIS A 122 6.44 -14.40 10.35
C HIS A 122 7.73 -14.81 9.62
N ASN A 123 8.86 -14.52 10.25
CA ASN A 123 10.17 -14.98 9.84
C ASN A 123 10.50 -16.28 10.56
N GLN A 124 10.85 -17.32 9.80
CA GLN A 124 11.45 -18.59 10.20
C GLN A 124 10.67 -19.51 11.17
N ASN A 125 10.59 -20.79 10.79
CA ASN A 125 10.17 -21.94 11.60
C ASN A 125 8.78 -21.85 12.27
N VAL A 126 7.84 -21.16 11.67
CA VAL A 126 6.46 -21.17 12.19
C VAL A 126 5.65 -22.25 11.51
N ASP A 127 5.12 -23.16 12.30
CA ASP A 127 4.17 -24.16 11.79
C ASP A 127 2.90 -23.46 11.28
N PRO A 128 2.54 -23.60 9.99
CA PRO A 128 1.33 -23.01 9.43
C PRO A 128 0.05 -23.41 10.19
N ARG A 129 0.05 -24.61 10.82
CA ARG A 129 -1.07 -25.08 11.64
C ARG A 129 -1.21 -24.28 12.93
N ALA A 130 -0.09 -23.92 13.57
CA ALA A 130 -0.10 -23.11 14.77
C ALA A 130 -0.64 -21.71 14.48
N ILE A 131 -0.30 -21.12 13.33
CA ILE A 131 -0.83 -19.82 12.89
C ILE A 131 -2.34 -19.91 12.66
N ALA A 132 -2.81 -20.94 11.96
CA ALA A 132 -4.24 -21.14 11.70
C ALA A 132 -5.05 -21.30 12.99
N ILE A 133 -4.52 -22.02 13.98
CA ILE A 133 -5.13 -22.19 15.31
C ILE A 133 -5.18 -20.85 16.06
N SER A 134 -4.07 -20.12 16.07
CA SER A 134 -4.01 -18.81 16.74
C SER A 134 -4.95 -17.79 16.11
N PHE A 135 -5.06 -17.79 14.77
CA PHE A 135 -6.01 -16.95 14.05
C PHE A 135 -7.45 -17.31 14.38
N LYS A 136 -7.77 -18.61 14.41
CA LYS A 136 -9.11 -19.09 14.80
C LYS A 136 -9.48 -18.62 16.21
N GLN A 137 -8.56 -18.73 17.18
CA GLN A 137 -8.77 -18.24 18.53
C GLN A 137 -8.96 -16.72 18.57
N LEU A 138 -8.19 -15.97 17.77
CA LEU A 138 -8.34 -14.52 17.65
C LEU A 138 -9.73 -14.14 17.10
N ALA A 139 -10.19 -14.83 16.08
CA ALA A 139 -11.52 -14.61 15.49
C ALA A 139 -12.65 -14.97 16.46
N GLU A 140 -12.52 -16.06 17.21
CA GLU A 140 -13.49 -16.49 18.23
C GLU A 140 -13.55 -15.51 19.42
N ASN A 141 -12.42 -14.91 19.79
CA ASN A 141 -12.34 -13.93 20.89
C ASN A 141 -12.80 -12.52 20.48
N ASN A 142 -12.94 -12.25 19.16
CA ASN A 142 -13.32 -10.94 18.63
C ASN A 142 -14.41 -11.12 17.55
N PRO A 143 -15.58 -11.64 17.89
CA PRO A 143 -16.62 -11.95 16.90
C PRO A 143 -17.16 -10.71 16.20
N GLU A 144 -17.11 -9.55 16.85
CA GLU A 144 -17.50 -8.26 16.29
C GLU A 144 -16.60 -7.82 15.13
N ALA A 145 -15.36 -8.24 15.10
CA ALA A 145 -14.41 -7.90 14.04
C ALA A 145 -14.64 -8.68 12.74
N GLN A 146 -15.45 -9.77 12.79
CA GLN A 146 -15.76 -10.63 11.63
C GLN A 146 -14.52 -11.00 10.81
N LEU A 147 -13.46 -11.41 11.49
CA LEU A 147 -12.17 -11.71 10.86
C LEU A 147 -12.26 -12.92 9.93
N GLN A 148 -11.75 -12.79 8.72
CA GLN A 148 -11.69 -13.84 7.71
C GLN A 148 -10.30 -13.98 7.12
N ILE A 149 -9.80 -15.21 6.99
CA ILE A 149 -8.59 -15.50 6.22
C ILE A 149 -8.93 -15.38 4.73
N VAL A 150 -8.24 -14.51 4.01
CA VAL A 150 -8.41 -14.31 2.56
C VAL A 150 -7.27 -14.90 1.74
N GLY A 151 -6.17 -15.26 2.37
CA GLY A 151 -5.06 -15.93 1.70
C GLY A 151 -3.95 -16.36 2.64
N MET A 152 -3.25 -17.40 2.22
CA MET A 152 -2.03 -17.88 2.86
C MET A 152 -0.99 -18.14 1.78
N GLU A 153 0.19 -17.57 1.91
CA GLU A 153 1.29 -17.76 0.96
C GLU A 153 2.58 -18.13 1.69
N VAL A 154 3.32 -19.07 1.13
CA VAL A 154 4.73 -19.30 1.49
C VAL A 154 5.58 -18.50 0.51
N LYS A 155 6.35 -17.52 1.02
CA LYS A 155 7.27 -16.72 0.21
C LYS A 155 8.70 -17.12 0.47
N GLY A 156 9.35 -17.72 -0.52
CA GLY A 156 10.72 -18.23 -0.39
C GLY A 156 10.80 -19.43 0.57
N ASN A 157 12.00 -19.72 1.06
CA ASN A 157 12.22 -20.93 1.85
C ASN A 157 11.73 -20.84 3.30
N ASP A 158 11.48 -19.64 3.83
CA ASP A 158 11.28 -19.47 5.27
C ASP A 158 10.28 -18.35 5.66
N LYS A 159 9.47 -17.85 4.73
CA LYS A 159 8.53 -16.76 5.01
C LYS A 159 7.09 -17.21 4.77
N PHE A 160 6.27 -17.04 5.78
CA PHE A 160 4.85 -17.29 5.70
C PHE A 160 4.08 -15.98 5.81
N LEU A 161 3.18 -15.74 4.87
CA LEU A 161 2.28 -14.61 4.86
C LEU A 161 0.85 -15.11 5.06
N LEU A 162 0.23 -14.71 6.16
CA LEU A 162 -1.20 -14.86 6.39
C LEU A 162 -1.89 -13.52 6.11
N ARG A 163 -2.86 -13.55 5.24
CA ARG A 163 -3.68 -12.38 4.92
C ARG A 163 -5.08 -12.55 5.45
N ALA A 164 -5.53 -11.61 6.26
CA ALA A 164 -6.85 -11.60 6.85
C ALA A 164 -7.56 -10.26 6.61
N LYS A 165 -8.88 -10.28 6.48
CA LYS A 165 -9.70 -9.07 6.42
C LYS A 165 -10.75 -9.06 7.51
N THR A 166 -11.24 -7.88 7.84
CA THR A 166 -12.45 -7.68 8.65
C THR A 166 -13.60 -7.24 7.74
N ASN A 167 -14.80 -7.72 8.02
CA ASN A 167 -16.00 -7.31 7.27
C ASN A 167 -16.74 -6.13 7.93
N ASN A 168 -16.18 -5.60 9.03
CA ASN A 168 -16.76 -4.45 9.72
C ASN A 168 -16.13 -3.15 9.17
N ILE A 169 -16.81 -2.56 8.23
CA ILE A 169 -16.73 -1.14 7.87
C ILE A 169 -18.14 -0.59 7.86
#